data_bf82e97ca59176cc34975745e5165f76
#
_entry.id   bf82e97ca59176cc34975745e5165f76
#
_cell.length_a   1.000
_cell.length_b   1.000
_cell.length_c   1.000
_cell.angle_alpha   90.00
_cell.angle_beta   90.00
_cell.angle_gamma   90.00
#
_symmetry.space_group_name_H-M   'P 1'
#
loop_
_entity.id
_entity.type
_entity.pdbx_description
1 polymer ?
#
loop_
_entity_poly.entity_id
_entity_poly.type
_entity_poly.pdbx_seq_one_letter_code
_entity_poly.pdbx_strand_id
1 'polypeptide(L)'
;RIWSMAPYGAFKQLFGSPNGIQANEICKGPRFYATAIDASNAYSWMEVVGRPRVFVQWGGASELSNYDDSCRTTVDVATRADKHIIVDPRQTNLGKEADIWVNLRPGTDGAVANCWAQVIIENELYDDLYVRKWMNAPMLVVQEESFKPTPTSSAQQSANIVTRILKESD
;
A
#
# COMPACT_ATOMS: atom_id res chain seq x y z
N ARG A 1 -13.27 15.13 -10.30
CA ARG A 1 -12.30 14.25 -10.99
C ARG A 1 -12.89 13.48 -12.18
N ILE A 2 -14.11 13.06 -12.11
CA ILE A 2 -14.81 12.41 -13.23
C ILE A 2 -14.83 13.30 -14.47
N TRP A 3 -14.95 14.61 -14.28
CA TRP A 3 -15.04 15.61 -15.34
C TRP A 3 -13.74 15.83 -16.13
N SER A 4 -12.57 15.56 -15.54
CA SER A 4 -11.30 15.75 -16.25
C SER A 4 -10.90 14.58 -17.13
N MET A 5 -11.41 13.38 -16.85
CA MET A 5 -11.10 12.19 -17.65
C MET A 5 -11.96 12.08 -18.91
N ALA A 6 -13.20 12.51 -18.86
CA ALA A 6 -14.09 12.46 -20.02
C ALA A 6 -13.62 13.38 -21.18
N PRO A 7 -13.24 14.65 -20.94
CA PRO A 7 -12.67 15.50 -21.99
C PRO A 7 -11.38 14.96 -22.59
N TYR A 8 -10.49 14.39 -21.76
CA TYR A 8 -9.26 13.78 -22.24
C TYR A 8 -9.52 12.55 -23.12
N GLY A 9 -10.43 11.68 -22.71
CA GLY A 9 -10.83 10.51 -23.52
C GLY A 9 -11.46 10.90 -24.84
N ALA A 10 -12.37 11.87 -24.82
CA ALA A 10 -13.01 12.42 -26.03
C ALA A 10 -11.97 13.08 -26.94
N PHE A 11 -11.10 13.92 -26.41
CA PHE A 11 -10.02 14.55 -27.18
C PHE A 11 -9.12 13.51 -27.87
N LYS A 12 -8.69 12.49 -27.12
CA LYS A 12 -7.85 11.40 -27.65
C LYS A 12 -8.54 10.69 -28.82
N GLN A 13 -9.83 10.36 -28.67
CA GLN A 13 -10.60 9.68 -29.71
C GLN A 13 -10.79 10.55 -30.95
N LEU A 14 -11.16 11.81 -30.76
CA LEU A 14 -11.37 12.76 -31.86
C LEU A 14 -10.05 13.08 -32.60
N PHE A 15 -8.95 13.11 -31.88
CA PHE A 15 -7.62 13.31 -32.46
C PHE A 15 -7.10 12.09 -33.20
N GLY A 16 -7.70 10.91 -32.97
CA GLY A 16 -7.31 9.65 -33.62
C GLY A 16 -6.01 9.06 -33.09
N SER A 17 -5.55 9.46 -31.91
CA SER A 17 -4.33 8.89 -31.31
C SER A 17 -4.60 7.54 -30.64
N PRO A 18 -3.93 6.45 -31.04
CA PRO A 18 -4.02 5.18 -30.33
C PRO A 18 -3.29 5.19 -28.99
N ASN A 19 -2.36 6.13 -28.82
CA ASN A 19 -1.52 6.20 -27.64
C ASN A 19 -2.11 7.09 -26.55
N GLY A 20 -2.06 6.65 -25.33
CA GLY A 20 -2.45 7.42 -24.17
C GLY A 20 -1.77 6.87 -22.95
N ILE A 21 -1.06 7.73 -22.24
CA ILE A 21 -0.40 7.39 -20.97
C ILE A 21 -1.29 7.89 -19.83
N GLN A 22 -1.56 7.03 -18.88
CA GLN A 22 -2.28 7.38 -17.67
C GLN A 22 -1.42 7.05 -16.44
N ALA A 23 -1.71 7.70 -15.33
CA ALA A 23 -1.03 7.42 -14.06
C ALA A 23 -1.24 5.98 -13.55
N ASN A 24 -2.19 5.25 -14.14
CA ASN A 24 -2.55 3.90 -13.72
C ASN A 24 -1.43 2.89 -13.97
N GLU A 25 -0.59 3.10 -14.98
CA GLU A 25 0.47 2.16 -15.34
C GLU A 25 1.55 2.04 -14.25
N ILE A 26 1.85 3.12 -13.58
CA ILE A 26 2.92 3.18 -12.56
C ILE A 26 2.43 3.57 -11.17
N CYS A 27 1.40 4.39 -11.07
CA CYS A 27 0.95 4.96 -9.80
C CYS A 27 -0.20 4.16 -9.17
N LYS A 28 -1.21 3.85 -9.96
CA LYS A 28 -2.50 3.31 -9.47
C LYS A 28 -2.76 1.88 -9.87
N GLY A 29 -2.05 1.34 -10.85
CA GLY A 29 -2.25 -0.03 -11.35
C GLY A 29 -2.25 -1.07 -10.24
N PRO A 30 -1.17 -1.22 -9.48
CA PRO A 30 -1.10 -2.21 -8.39
C PRO A 30 -2.22 -2.05 -7.37
N ARG A 31 -2.57 -0.83 -7.02
CA ARG A 31 -3.65 -0.54 -6.08
C ARG A 31 -5.02 -0.91 -6.61
N PHE A 32 -5.29 -0.68 -7.89
CA PHE A 32 -6.53 -1.12 -8.53
C PHE A 32 -6.63 -2.63 -8.61
N TYR A 33 -5.56 -3.29 -9.03
CA TYR A 33 -5.56 -4.74 -9.17
C TYR A 33 -5.65 -5.44 -7.82
N ALA A 34 -4.93 -4.98 -6.80
CA ALA A 34 -5.01 -5.54 -5.46
C ALA A 34 -6.43 -5.41 -4.90
N THR A 35 -7.03 -4.22 -4.95
CA THR A 35 -8.39 -4.01 -4.45
C THR A 35 -9.45 -4.74 -5.27
N ALA A 36 -9.23 -4.96 -6.56
CA ALA A 36 -10.13 -5.75 -7.40
C ALA A 36 -10.13 -7.24 -7.00
N ILE A 37 -8.99 -7.76 -6.57
CA ILE A 37 -8.84 -9.15 -6.12
C ILE A 37 -9.43 -9.33 -4.72
N ASP A 38 -9.05 -8.45 -3.78
CA ASP A 38 -9.35 -8.65 -2.36
C ASP A 38 -10.67 -8.03 -1.92
N ALA A 39 -11.12 -6.95 -2.55
CA ALA A 39 -12.23 -6.14 -2.07
C ALA A 39 -13.25 -5.77 -3.16
N SER A 40 -13.37 -6.56 -4.21
CA SER A 40 -14.36 -6.36 -5.28
C SER A 40 -14.38 -4.93 -5.84
N ASN A 41 -13.22 -4.33 -6.09
CA ASN A 41 -13.09 -2.94 -6.55
C ASN A 41 -13.45 -1.88 -5.52
N ALA A 42 -13.52 -2.20 -4.25
CA ALA A 42 -13.68 -1.20 -3.21
C ALA A 42 -12.47 -0.28 -3.19
N TYR A 43 -12.67 0.92 -3.69
CA TYR A 43 -11.64 1.93 -3.84
C TYR A 43 -11.85 3.01 -2.80
N SER A 44 -11.19 2.87 -1.66
CA SER A 44 -11.27 3.87 -0.60
C SER A 44 -10.10 4.84 -0.67
N TRP A 45 -10.42 6.11 -0.72
CA TRP A 45 -9.52 7.20 -0.41
C TRP A 45 -9.76 7.58 1.03
N MET A 46 -8.91 7.25 1.94
CA MET A 46 -8.89 7.73 3.34
C MET A 46 -10.21 8.29 3.90
N GLU A 47 -11.32 7.59 3.69
CA GLU A 47 -12.57 7.94 4.35
C GLU A 47 -12.56 7.28 5.73
N VAL A 48 -12.00 7.98 6.70
CA VAL A 48 -12.02 7.52 8.08
C VAL A 48 -13.26 8.10 8.75
N VAL A 49 -14.22 7.24 8.98
CA VAL A 49 -15.40 7.58 9.78
C VAL A 49 -15.07 7.45 11.26
N GLY A 50 -15.34 8.47 12.04
CA GLY A 50 -15.10 8.46 13.47
C GLY A 50 -13.70 8.96 13.88
N ARG A 51 -13.27 8.56 15.07
CA ARG A 51 -12.00 8.95 15.66
C ARG A 51 -11.05 7.74 15.70
N PRO A 52 -10.01 7.69 14.84
CA PRO A 52 -9.04 6.60 14.92
C PRO A 52 -8.18 6.74 16.18
N ARG A 53 -7.84 5.60 16.78
CA ARG A 53 -6.89 5.61 17.92
C ARG A 53 -5.49 5.94 17.46
N VAL A 54 -5.09 5.43 16.31
CA VAL A 54 -3.79 5.71 15.72
C VAL A 54 -3.96 6.01 14.24
N PHE A 55 -3.38 7.11 13.78
CA PHE A 55 -3.25 7.45 12.38
C PHE A 55 -1.77 7.38 11.99
N VAL A 56 -1.45 6.57 10.98
CA VAL A 56 -0.10 6.47 10.44
C VAL A 56 -0.07 7.04 9.04
N GLN A 57 0.72 8.09 8.85
CA GLN A 57 0.99 8.68 7.55
C GLN A 57 2.39 8.25 7.10
N TRP A 58 2.47 7.51 5.99
CA TRP A 58 3.73 6.92 5.53
C TRP A 58 4.08 7.39 4.12
N GLY A 59 5.21 8.06 3.99
CA GLY A 59 5.80 8.48 2.71
C GLY A 59 4.94 9.41 1.88
N GLY A 60 3.97 10.06 2.49
CA GLY A 60 3.03 10.93 1.82
C GLY A 60 2.82 12.23 2.57
N ALA A 61 2.79 13.34 1.85
CA ALA A 61 2.46 14.66 2.36
C ALA A 61 1.25 15.22 1.59
N SER A 62 0.13 14.50 1.68
CA SER A 62 -1.09 14.87 0.94
C SER A 62 -1.58 16.26 1.27
N GLU A 63 -1.32 16.72 2.48
CA GLU A 63 -1.63 18.06 2.95
C GLU A 63 -0.86 19.17 2.20
N LEU A 64 0.28 18.82 1.60
CA LEU A 64 1.12 19.75 0.84
C LEU A 64 1.03 19.56 -0.66
N SER A 65 0.87 18.32 -1.12
CA SER A 65 1.00 17.95 -2.53
C SER A 65 -0.31 17.67 -3.24
N ASN A 66 -1.42 17.67 -2.55
CA ASN A 66 -2.71 17.29 -3.10
C ASN A 66 -3.77 18.39 -2.85
N TYR A 67 -4.31 18.94 -3.92
CA TYR A 67 -5.31 20.01 -3.87
C TYR A 67 -6.75 19.52 -3.71
N ASP A 68 -6.95 18.23 -3.68
CA ASP A 68 -8.26 17.62 -3.60
C ASP A 68 -8.65 17.21 -2.17
N ASP A 69 -9.71 16.45 -2.07
CA ASP A 69 -10.26 15.95 -0.82
C ASP A 69 -9.24 15.22 0.05
N SER A 70 -8.18 14.63 -0.54
CA SER A 70 -7.15 13.92 0.22
C SER A 70 -6.33 14.85 1.11
N CYS A 71 -6.09 16.10 0.71
CA CYS A 71 -5.44 17.10 1.56
C CYS A 71 -6.28 17.38 2.81
N ARG A 72 -7.54 17.73 2.61
CA ARG A 72 -8.48 18.04 3.69
C ARG A 72 -8.70 16.84 4.61
N THR A 73 -8.92 15.67 4.03
CA THR A 73 -9.17 14.44 4.78
C THR A 73 -7.97 14.04 5.62
N THR A 74 -6.74 14.19 5.10
CA THR A 74 -5.51 13.90 5.85
C THR A 74 -5.39 14.77 7.09
N VAL A 75 -5.59 16.08 6.95
CA VAL A 75 -5.54 17.02 8.07
C VAL A 75 -6.65 16.72 9.09
N ASP A 76 -7.85 16.47 8.62
CA ASP A 76 -9.00 16.17 9.46
C ASP A 76 -8.79 14.87 10.27
N VAL A 77 -8.28 13.83 9.65
CA VAL A 77 -7.97 12.56 10.35
C VAL A 77 -6.82 12.74 11.34
N ALA A 78 -5.76 13.46 10.96
CA ALA A 78 -4.64 13.74 11.84
C ALA A 78 -5.07 14.47 13.12
N THR A 79 -5.97 15.45 12.98
CA THR A 79 -6.48 16.22 14.13
C THR A 79 -7.45 15.46 15.02
N ARG A 80 -8.15 14.45 14.46
CA ARG A 80 -9.11 13.62 15.21
C ARG A 80 -8.50 12.39 15.87
N ALA A 81 -7.35 11.93 15.38
CA ALA A 81 -6.68 10.75 15.92
C ALA A 81 -6.24 10.95 17.37
N ASP A 82 -6.23 9.88 18.17
CA ASP A 82 -5.65 9.92 19.51
C ASP A 82 -4.13 10.01 19.46
N LYS A 83 -3.53 9.36 18.44
CA LYS A 83 -2.10 9.40 18.17
C LYS A 83 -1.85 9.52 16.67
N HIS A 84 -0.92 10.39 16.31
CA HIS A 84 -0.48 10.59 14.93
C HIS A 84 1.00 10.23 14.79
N ILE A 85 1.29 9.29 13.90
CA ILE A 85 2.64 8.84 13.58
C ILE A 85 2.93 9.20 12.14
N ILE A 86 4.05 9.87 11.89
CA ILE A 86 4.53 10.15 10.54
C ILE A 86 5.83 9.41 10.28
N VAL A 87 5.85 8.65 9.19
CA VAL A 87 7.04 7.97 8.67
C VAL A 87 7.43 8.65 7.37
N ASP A 88 8.38 9.56 7.43
CA ASP A 88 8.85 10.36 6.28
C ASP A 88 10.28 10.85 6.54
N PRO A 89 11.17 10.82 5.54
CA PRO A 89 12.51 11.39 5.69
C PRO A 89 12.50 12.91 5.89
N ARG A 90 11.40 13.57 5.51
CA ARG A 90 11.23 15.02 5.67
C ARG A 90 10.26 15.31 6.80
N GLN A 91 10.59 16.25 7.65
CA GLN A 91 9.64 16.75 8.61
C GLN A 91 8.66 17.71 7.93
N THR A 92 7.51 17.20 7.54
CA THR A 92 6.41 17.98 6.96
C THR A 92 5.75 18.89 8.02
N ASN A 93 4.82 19.75 7.61
CA ASN A 93 4.10 20.57 8.57
C ASN A 93 3.30 19.72 9.57
N LEU A 94 2.60 18.69 9.10
CA LEU A 94 1.94 17.72 9.98
C LEU A 94 2.96 16.90 10.79
N GLY A 95 4.17 16.69 10.25
CA GLY A 95 5.25 16.00 10.95
C GLY A 95 5.75 16.76 12.17
N LYS A 96 5.58 18.07 12.22
CA LYS A 96 5.91 18.89 13.41
C LYS A 96 4.87 18.76 14.51
N GLU A 97 3.64 18.50 14.12
CA GLU A 97 2.49 18.33 15.02
C GLU A 97 2.26 16.87 15.41
N ALA A 98 2.95 15.92 14.77
CA ALA A 98 2.79 14.50 15.03
C ALA A 98 3.33 14.11 16.42
N ASP A 99 2.67 13.15 17.08
CA ASP A 99 3.16 12.58 18.34
C ASP A 99 4.50 11.86 18.14
N ILE A 100 4.68 11.21 17.00
CA ILE A 100 5.91 10.49 16.66
C ILE A 100 6.27 10.77 15.19
N TRP A 101 7.47 11.24 14.97
CA TRP A 101 8.07 11.35 13.66
C TRP A 101 9.19 10.31 13.50
N VAL A 102 8.98 9.35 12.62
CA VAL A 102 9.97 8.34 12.25
C VAL A 102 10.74 8.84 11.05
N ASN A 103 11.91 9.43 11.31
CA ASN A 103 12.82 9.91 10.27
C ASN A 103 13.62 8.73 9.71
N LEU A 104 13.11 8.11 8.66
CA LEU A 104 13.79 7.00 8.01
C LEU A 104 14.72 7.47 6.89
N ARG A 105 15.78 6.73 6.64
CA ARG A 105 16.60 6.91 5.45
C ARG A 105 15.81 6.44 4.22
N PRO A 106 15.72 7.25 3.13
CA PRO A 106 15.07 6.79 1.90
C PRO A 106 15.57 5.43 1.44
N GLY A 107 14.63 4.54 1.09
CA GLY A 107 14.93 3.16 0.70
C GLY A 107 15.00 2.16 1.85
N THR A 108 14.76 2.59 3.10
CA THR A 108 14.74 1.67 4.26
C THR A 108 13.33 1.42 4.81
N ASP A 109 12.29 1.76 4.05
CA ASP A 109 10.90 1.54 4.41
C ASP A 109 10.61 0.08 4.79
N GLY A 110 11.11 -0.86 3.99
CA GLY A 110 10.96 -2.30 4.26
C GLY A 110 11.58 -2.73 5.59
N ALA A 111 12.70 -2.14 5.99
CA ALA A 111 13.33 -2.44 7.28
C ALA A 111 12.46 -1.95 8.46
N VAL A 112 11.88 -0.75 8.34
CA VAL A 112 10.97 -0.22 9.36
C VAL A 112 9.70 -1.06 9.44
N ALA A 113 9.12 -1.44 8.29
CA ALA A 113 7.93 -2.29 8.25
C ALA A 113 8.20 -3.67 8.88
N ASN A 114 9.33 -4.29 8.56
CA ASN A 114 9.73 -5.56 9.16
C ASN A 114 9.97 -5.44 10.68
N CYS A 115 10.57 -4.35 11.13
CA CYS A 115 10.74 -4.09 12.55
C CYS A 115 9.39 -3.99 13.29
N TRP A 116 8.41 -3.30 12.70
CA TRP A 116 7.06 -3.23 13.27
C TRP A 116 6.39 -4.60 13.28
N ALA A 117 6.50 -5.36 12.18
CA ALA A 117 5.98 -6.71 12.11
C ALA A 117 6.61 -7.62 13.18
N GLN A 118 7.92 -7.55 13.37
CA GLN A 118 8.63 -8.29 14.40
C GLN A 118 8.09 -7.97 15.80
N VAL A 119 7.96 -6.70 16.13
CA VAL A 119 7.43 -6.27 17.45
C VAL A 119 6.00 -6.79 17.65
N ILE A 120 5.15 -6.73 16.62
CA ILE A 120 3.77 -7.21 16.68
C ILE A 120 3.74 -8.72 16.92
N ILE A 121 4.57 -9.49 16.21
CA ILE A 121 4.61 -10.95 16.31
C ILE A 121 5.20 -11.39 17.66
N GLU A 122 6.37 -10.87 18.04
CA GLU A 122 7.07 -11.26 19.27
C GLU A 122 6.28 -10.95 20.54
N ASN A 123 5.44 -9.91 20.51
CA ASN A 123 4.61 -9.51 21.65
C ASN A 123 3.14 -9.93 21.50
N GLU A 124 2.81 -10.74 20.49
CA GLU A 124 1.44 -11.23 20.25
C GLU A 124 0.39 -10.12 20.17
N LEU A 125 0.74 -8.97 19.58
CA LEU A 125 -0.11 -7.79 19.48
C LEU A 125 -1.10 -7.84 18.30
N TYR A 126 -1.34 -9.00 17.74
CA TYR A 126 -2.28 -9.22 16.65
C TYR A 126 -3.59 -9.86 17.14
N ASP A 127 -4.66 -9.70 16.38
CA ASP A 127 -5.93 -10.39 16.59
C ASP A 127 -5.82 -11.83 16.04
N ASP A 128 -5.59 -12.80 16.92
CA ASP A 128 -5.38 -14.21 16.55
C ASP A 128 -6.57 -14.77 15.75
N LEU A 129 -7.79 -14.43 16.17
CA LEU A 129 -9.00 -14.91 15.49
C LEU A 129 -9.10 -14.36 14.07
N TYR A 130 -8.77 -13.07 13.88
CA TYR A 130 -8.78 -12.44 12.58
C TYR A 130 -7.68 -13.02 11.67
N VAL A 131 -6.47 -13.17 12.20
CA VAL A 131 -5.32 -13.73 11.48
C VAL A 131 -5.61 -15.14 10.97
N ARG A 132 -6.12 -16.02 11.83
CA ARG A 132 -6.43 -17.40 11.46
C ARG A 132 -7.58 -17.51 10.46
N LYS A 133 -8.56 -16.64 10.55
CA LYS A 133 -9.78 -16.74 9.74
C LYS A 133 -9.67 -16.02 8.39
N TRP A 134 -8.98 -14.89 8.34
CA TRP A 134 -9.04 -13.97 7.20
C TRP A 134 -7.70 -13.69 6.54
N MET A 135 -6.60 -14.17 7.10
CA MET A 135 -5.27 -13.98 6.54
C MET A 135 -4.63 -15.31 6.13
N ASN A 136 -3.57 -15.20 5.33
CA ASN A 136 -2.75 -16.36 4.93
C ASN A 136 -1.56 -16.61 5.87
N ALA A 137 -1.46 -15.88 6.98
CA ALA A 137 -0.36 -16.00 7.94
C ALA A 137 -0.19 -17.42 8.55
N PRO A 138 -1.27 -18.20 8.77
CA PRO A 138 -1.13 -19.59 9.24
C PRO A 138 -0.62 -20.56 8.17
N MET A 139 -0.40 -20.12 6.95
CA MET A 139 0.04 -20.99 5.86
C MET A 139 1.56 -21.05 5.81
N LEU A 140 2.10 -22.26 5.80
CA LEU A 140 3.54 -22.49 5.59
C LEU A 140 3.84 -22.46 4.09
N VAL A 141 4.88 -21.73 3.71
CA VAL A 141 5.38 -21.67 2.34
C VAL A 141 6.62 -22.52 2.23
N VAL A 142 6.54 -23.58 1.43
CA VAL A 142 7.70 -24.40 1.10
C VAL A 142 8.17 -24.02 -0.30
N GLN A 143 9.40 -23.57 -0.41
CA GLN A 143 10.05 -23.39 -1.71
C GLN A 143 10.68 -24.72 -2.12
N GLU A 144 10.10 -25.37 -3.11
CA GLU A 144 10.73 -26.55 -3.73
C GLU A 144 11.68 -26.06 -4.84
N GLU A 145 12.97 -26.25 -4.68
CA GLU A 145 13.97 -26.05 -5.74
C GLU A 145 13.86 -27.17 -6.78
N SER A 146 12.76 -27.23 -7.50
CA SER A 146 12.54 -28.27 -8.50
C SER A 146 12.89 -27.87 -9.93
N PHE A 147 13.49 -26.70 -10.15
CA PHE A 147 13.84 -26.26 -11.51
C PHE A 147 15.23 -25.62 -11.59
N LYS A 148 16.12 -26.25 -12.36
CA LYS A 148 17.36 -25.60 -12.83
C LYS A 148 16.98 -24.63 -13.96
N PRO A 149 17.10 -23.29 -13.77
CA PRO A 149 16.76 -22.35 -14.81
C PRO A 149 17.68 -22.50 -16.02
N THR A 150 17.11 -22.64 -17.19
CA THR A 150 17.85 -22.45 -18.44
C THR A 150 18.15 -20.94 -18.56
N PRO A 151 19.40 -20.53 -18.81
CA PRO A 151 19.79 -19.12 -18.72
C PRO A 151 19.32 -18.34 -19.96
N THR A 152 18.11 -17.82 -19.94
CA THR A 152 17.61 -17.06 -21.09
C THR A 152 17.06 -15.66 -20.80
N SER A 153 16.81 -15.26 -19.59
CA SER A 153 16.67 -13.84 -19.21
C SER A 153 16.43 -13.68 -17.70
N SER A 154 16.84 -12.54 -17.14
CA SER A 154 16.65 -12.21 -15.72
C SER A 154 15.17 -12.10 -15.27
N ALA A 155 14.26 -11.83 -16.20
CA ALA A 155 12.83 -11.75 -15.91
C ALA A 155 12.15 -13.13 -15.84
N GLN A 156 12.70 -14.15 -16.48
CA GLN A 156 12.17 -15.52 -16.43
C GLN A 156 12.67 -16.31 -15.22
N GLN A 157 13.74 -15.86 -14.58
CA GLN A 157 14.26 -16.53 -13.38
C GLN A 157 13.33 -16.43 -12.18
N SER A 158 12.55 -15.36 -12.08
CA SER A 158 11.57 -15.17 -11.00
C SER A 158 10.26 -15.94 -11.20
N ALA A 159 9.98 -16.43 -12.41
CA ALA A 159 8.72 -17.13 -12.73
C ALA A 159 8.73 -18.65 -12.43
N ASN A 160 9.87 -19.20 -12.07
CA ASN A 160 10.06 -20.66 -11.95
C ASN A 160 10.18 -21.17 -10.52
N ILE A 161 9.88 -20.34 -9.51
CA ILE A 161 9.81 -20.81 -8.13
C ILE A 161 8.40 -21.38 -7.93
N VAL A 162 8.28 -22.69 -7.88
CA VAL A 162 7.04 -23.33 -7.47
C VAL A 162 6.92 -23.21 -5.96
N THR A 163 6.03 -22.38 -5.52
CA THR A 163 5.73 -22.20 -4.11
C THR A 163 4.56 -23.11 -3.74
N ARG A 164 4.82 -24.10 -2.89
CA ARG A 164 3.77 -24.92 -2.31
C ARG A 164 3.33 -24.35 -0.98
N ILE A 165 2.05 -24.11 -0.83
CA ILE A 165 1.45 -23.63 0.41
C ILE A 165 0.95 -24.86 1.17
N LEU A 166 1.47 -25.08 2.38
CA LEU A 166 1.00 -26.08 3.33
C LEU A 166 0.05 -25.40 4.34
N LYS A 167 -0.99 -26.12 4.73
CA LYS A 167 -1.83 -25.71 5.87
C LYS A 167 -1.26 -26.32 7.15
N GLU A 168 -1.59 -25.69 8.27
CA GLU A 168 -1.16 -26.16 9.61
C GLU A 168 -1.64 -27.60 9.92
N SER A 169 -2.61 -28.11 9.13
CA SER A 169 -3.13 -29.47 9.22
C SER A 169 -2.40 -30.50 8.37
N ASP A 170 -1.43 -30.10 7.56
CA ASP A 170 -0.68 -30.97 6.65
C ASP A 170 0.70 -31.27 7.22
#